data_18bcb6970a168cc71317a4aebc3b5f2d
#
_entry.id   18bcb6970a168cc71317a4aebc3b5f2d
#
_cell.length_a   1.000
_cell.length_b   1.000
_cell.length_c   1.000
_cell.angle_alpha   90.00
_cell.angle_beta   90.00
_cell.angle_gamma   90.00
#
_symmetry.space_group_name_H-M   'P 1'
#
loop_
_entity.id
_entity.type
_entity.pdbx_description
1 polymer ?
#
loop_
_entity_poly.entity_id
_entity_poly.type
_entity_poly.pdbx_seq_one_letter_code
_entity_poly.pdbx_strand_id
1 'polypeptide(L)'
;MKGIKMDMKLSANAVNFIDDAKLQNLLENSKEDLPRARELFKKALDKKPLSVEETAVLLAIESEEGLKELFAAARELKRKVYGNRIVLFAPLYVGNHCVNNCKYCGFRKDAKGIVRKTLNNKELISEIENLEKAGHKRLILVFGESPVYTPEFIAESVKTCYSIKVGNGEIRRVNINAAPLDVEGFRIVKESGIGTFQIFQETYHQETYSKYHPSGDIKGDYMWRLNAMDRAFEAGIDDMGIGALFGLYNWKYEVLGLVSHALHLQNTCGVGPHTISFPRIKPAADMNLELPYDVSDDEFKRLVAILRLAVPYTGLIMTARESSAIRDEVIEFGVSQIDAGTKLEIGGYQNQKGDEQDITKEQFVIGDTRELDDVMHWLLTKGYIPSFCTACYRMGRTGEHFMEFAIPGFIKRFCTPNAIITMAEYLEDYASDRTKEAGYSLIEKELEKLPDSVQKEKIISHLQAVKNGTRDLRF
;
A
#
# COMPACT_ATOMS: atom_id res chain seq x y z
N MET A 1 30.79 -4.74 16.66
CA MET A 1 29.48 -4.95 17.33
C MET A 1 29.04 -6.37 17.01
N LYS A 2 28.81 -7.21 18.01
CA LYS A 2 28.27 -8.55 17.80
C LYS A 2 26.81 -8.32 17.36
N GLY A 3 26.50 -8.61 16.09
CA GLY A 3 25.14 -8.54 15.60
C GLY A 3 24.25 -9.46 16.43
N ILE A 4 23.11 -8.95 16.87
CA ILE A 4 22.04 -9.75 17.46
C ILE A 4 21.68 -10.79 16.38
N LYS A 5 21.95 -12.06 16.68
CA LYS A 5 21.52 -13.16 15.82
C LYS A 5 20.00 -13.22 15.96
N MET A 6 19.28 -12.72 14.96
CA MET A 6 17.83 -12.83 14.91
C MET A 6 17.47 -14.32 14.94
N ASP A 7 16.57 -14.73 15.83
CA ASP A 7 16.09 -16.09 15.88
C ASP A 7 15.09 -16.30 14.72
N MET A 8 15.55 -16.94 13.65
CA MET A 8 14.72 -17.23 12.47
C MET A 8 13.71 -18.36 12.73
N LYS A 9 13.07 -18.32 13.89
CA LYS A 9 12.03 -19.25 14.25
C LYS A 9 10.71 -18.88 13.60
N LEU A 10 10.15 -19.81 12.84
CA LEU A 10 8.80 -19.68 12.28
C LEU A 10 7.74 -19.75 13.39
N SER A 11 6.52 -19.27 13.09
CA SER A 11 5.36 -19.54 13.94
C SER A 11 5.15 -21.04 14.13
N ALA A 12 4.60 -21.42 15.28
CA ALA A 12 4.40 -22.84 15.61
C ALA A 12 3.55 -23.60 14.58
N ASN A 13 2.63 -22.89 13.93
CA ASN A 13 1.71 -23.43 12.92
C ASN A 13 2.11 -23.00 11.49
N ALA A 14 3.36 -22.64 11.25
CA ALA A 14 3.84 -22.22 9.94
C ALA A 14 3.67 -23.35 8.92
N VAL A 15 2.95 -23.06 7.85
CA VAL A 15 2.75 -23.98 6.73
C VAL A 15 3.06 -23.25 5.41
N ASN A 16 3.51 -24.01 4.42
CA ASN A 16 3.48 -23.49 3.05
C ASN A 16 2.06 -23.61 2.51
N PHE A 17 1.33 -22.51 2.49
CA PHE A 17 -0.04 -22.44 1.98
C PHE A 17 -0.09 -22.20 0.46
N ILE A 18 1.05 -22.11 -0.21
CA ILE A 18 1.16 -22.02 -1.66
C ILE A 18 1.32 -23.45 -2.23
N ASP A 19 0.24 -23.95 -2.78
CA ASP A 19 0.22 -25.23 -3.50
C ASP A 19 0.57 -24.98 -4.97
N ASP A 20 1.86 -25.05 -5.28
CA ASP A 20 2.39 -24.75 -6.63
C ASP A 20 1.71 -25.61 -7.70
N ALA A 21 1.60 -26.91 -7.47
CA ALA A 21 0.99 -27.83 -8.44
C ALA A 21 -0.48 -27.46 -8.72
N LYS A 22 -1.22 -27.09 -7.69
CA LYS A 22 -2.61 -26.63 -7.82
C LYS A 22 -2.69 -25.32 -8.60
N LEU A 23 -1.84 -24.34 -8.27
CA LEU A 23 -1.87 -23.04 -8.95
C LEU A 23 -1.52 -23.17 -10.43
N GLN A 24 -0.50 -23.95 -10.76
CA GLN A 24 -0.11 -24.24 -12.16
C GLN A 24 -1.26 -24.94 -12.91
N ASN A 25 -1.83 -25.99 -12.32
CA ASN A 25 -2.94 -26.72 -12.93
C ASN A 25 -4.17 -25.84 -13.17
N LEU A 26 -4.47 -24.89 -12.25
CA LEU A 26 -5.55 -23.93 -12.45
C LEU A 26 -5.29 -23.01 -13.64
N LEU A 27 -4.05 -22.52 -13.81
CA LEU A 27 -3.70 -21.64 -14.93
C LEU A 27 -3.72 -22.36 -16.28
N GLU A 28 -3.29 -23.61 -16.33
CA GLU A 28 -3.24 -24.41 -17.56
C GLU A 28 -4.63 -24.86 -18.03
N ASN A 29 -5.52 -25.15 -17.09
CA ASN A 29 -6.81 -25.77 -17.40
C ASN A 29 -8.00 -24.81 -17.36
N SER A 30 -7.85 -23.59 -16.80
CA SER A 30 -8.92 -22.60 -16.81
C SER A 30 -9.11 -22.03 -18.21
N LYS A 31 -10.36 -22.03 -18.66
CA LYS A 31 -10.80 -21.43 -19.93
C LYS A 31 -11.82 -20.35 -19.64
N GLU A 32 -11.97 -19.43 -20.58
CA GLU A 32 -13.01 -18.41 -20.47
C GLU A 32 -14.40 -19.04 -20.35
N ASP A 33 -15.09 -18.65 -19.28
CA ASP A 33 -16.48 -19.02 -18.98
C ASP A 33 -17.23 -17.77 -18.51
N LEU A 34 -17.79 -17.01 -19.44
CA LEU A 34 -18.49 -15.76 -19.16
C LEU A 34 -19.75 -15.96 -18.28
N PRO A 35 -20.59 -17.00 -18.49
CA PRO A 35 -21.67 -17.30 -17.57
C PRO A 35 -21.19 -17.44 -16.11
N ARG A 36 -20.16 -18.22 -15.90
CA ARG A 36 -19.56 -18.39 -14.57
C ARG A 36 -18.93 -17.11 -14.04
N ALA A 37 -18.21 -16.36 -14.86
CA ALA A 37 -17.63 -15.07 -14.49
C ALA A 37 -18.70 -14.07 -14.01
N ARG A 38 -19.86 -14.02 -14.67
CA ARG A 38 -20.99 -13.14 -14.27
C ARG A 38 -21.57 -13.51 -12.89
N GLU A 39 -21.60 -14.81 -12.54
CA GLU A 39 -21.98 -15.24 -11.18
C GLU A 39 -20.95 -14.77 -10.15
N LEU A 40 -19.64 -14.87 -10.49
CA LEU A 40 -18.56 -14.42 -9.61
C LEU A 40 -18.55 -12.90 -9.45
N PHE A 41 -18.86 -12.14 -10.49
CA PHE A 41 -19.05 -10.69 -10.37
C PHE A 41 -20.15 -10.36 -9.35
N LYS A 42 -21.30 -11.06 -9.39
CA LYS A 42 -22.38 -10.88 -8.40
C LYS A 42 -21.89 -11.21 -6.99
N LYS A 43 -21.19 -12.35 -6.83
CA LYS A 43 -20.60 -12.74 -5.55
C LYS A 43 -19.66 -11.68 -4.98
N ALA A 44 -18.77 -11.13 -5.82
CA ALA A 44 -17.85 -10.06 -5.43
C ALA A 44 -18.59 -8.76 -5.09
N LEU A 45 -19.63 -8.40 -5.85
CA LEU A 45 -20.48 -7.23 -5.59
C LEU A 45 -21.27 -7.36 -4.27
N ASP A 46 -21.53 -8.58 -3.81
CA ASP A 46 -22.03 -8.87 -2.46
C ASP A 46 -20.92 -8.81 -1.39
N LYS A 47 -19.71 -8.39 -1.76
CA LYS A 47 -18.52 -8.26 -0.91
C LYS A 47 -18.02 -9.58 -0.32
N LYS A 48 -18.31 -10.69 -0.99
CA LYS A 48 -17.81 -12.01 -0.63
C LYS A 48 -16.49 -12.27 -1.34
N PRO A 49 -15.40 -12.67 -0.64
CA PRO A 49 -14.14 -12.98 -1.29
C PRO A 49 -14.28 -14.17 -2.25
N LEU A 50 -13.47 -14.17 -3.29
CA LEU A 50 -13.39 -15.30 -4.22
C LEU A 50 -12.35 -16.31 -3.72
N SER A 51 -12.61 -17.59 -3.98
CA SER A 51 -11.58 -18.62 -3.80
C SER A 51 -10.48 -18.51 -4.86
N VAL A 52 -9.42 -19.28 -4.70
CA VAL A 52 -8.32 -19.35 -5.68
C VAL A 52 -8.84 -19.88 -7.03
N GLU A 53 -9.68 -20.92 -7.00
CA GLU A 53 -10.32 -21.52 -8.18
C GLU A 53 -11.25 -20.51 -8.88
N GLU A 54 -12.05 -19.80 -8.12
CA GLU A 54 -12.94 -18.76 -8.66
C GLU A 54 -12.14 -17.60 -9.26
N THR A 55 -11.00 -17.24 -8.67
CA THR A 55 -10.11 -16.23 -9.22
C THR A 55 -9.48 -16.68 -10.54
N ALA A 56 -9.14 -17.97 -10.68
CA ALA A 56 -8.63 -18.52 -11.93
C ALA A 56 -9.62 -18.40 -13.10
N VAL A 57 -10.93 -18.51 -12.84
CA VAL A 57 -11.96 -18.24 -13.86
C VAL A 57 -11.89 -16.80 -14.36
N LEU A 58 -11.69 -15.82 -13.49
CA LEU A 58 -11.54 -14.41 -13.91
C LEU A 58 -10.23 -14.16 -14.67
N LEU A 59 -9.15 -14.85 -14.30
CA LEU A 59 -7.86 -14.77 -14.98
C LEU A 59 -7.90 -15.35 -16.40
N ALA A 60 -8.86 -16.23 -16.69
CA ALA A 60 -9.05 -16.83 -18.01
C ALA A 60 -9.86 -15.96 -18.98
N ILE A 61 -10.40 -14.83 -18.55
CA ILE A 61 -11.17 -13.92 -19.42
C ILE A 61 -10.22 -13.26 -20.42
N GLU A 62 -10.49 -13.42 -21.73
CA GLU A 62 -9.68 -12.87 -22.82
C GLU A 62 -10.53 -12.07 -23.83
N SER A 63 -11.84 -12.35 -23.93
CA SER A 63 -12.73 -11.66 -24.86
C SER A 63 -12.94 -10.19 -24.48
N GLU A 64 -13.14 -9.34 -25.50
CA GLU A 64 -13.42 -7.91 -25.28
C GLU A 64 -14.69 -7.70 -24.44
N GLU A 65 -15.74 -8.52 -24.68
CA GLU A 65 -16.96 -8.51 -23.88
C GLU A 65 -16.67 -8.80 -22.40
N GLY A 66 -15.96 -9.88 -22.13
CA GLY A 66 -15.62 -10.31 -20.78
C GLY A 66 -14.74 -9.29 -20.05
N LEU A 67 -13.74 -8.73 -20.71
CA LEU A 67 -12.88 -7.69 -20.15
C LEU A 67 -13.66 -6.41 -19.80
N LYS A 68 -14.59 -5.99 -20.68
CA LYS A 68 -15.48 -4.85 -20.43
C LYS A 68 -16.34 -5.08 -19.18
N GLU A 69 -16.93 -6.27 -19.05
CA GLU A 69 -17.72 -6.64 -17.86
C GLU A 69 -16.87 -6.72 -16.60
N LEU A 70 -15.65 -7.28 -16.67
CA LEU A 70 -14.68 -7.35 -15.58
C LEU A 70 -14.36 -5.96 -15.00
N PHE A 71 -13.98 -5.01 -15.87
CA PHE A 71 -13.69 -3.64 -15.45
C PHE A 71 -14.93 -2.92 -14.90
N ALA A 72 -16.10 -3.15 -15.47
CA ALA A 72 -17.35 -2.56 -14.99
C ALA A 72 -17.68 -3.08 -13.57
N ALA A 73 -17.58 -4.38 -13.33
CA ALA A 73 -17.81 -4.99 -12.03
C ALA A 73 -16.80 -4.50 -10.98
N ALA A 74 -15.52 -4.41 -11.34
CA ALA A 74 -14.48 -3.91 -10.44
C ALA A 74 -14.71 -2.44 -10.06
N ARG A 75 -15.10 -1.59 -11.03
CA ARG A 75 -15.47 -0.19 -10.80
C ARG A 75 -16.68 -0.06 -9.87
N GLU A 76 -17.72 -0.85 -10.09
CA GLU A 76 -18.91 -0.87 -9.24
C GLU A 76 -18.55 -1.30 -7.81
N LEU A 77 -17.78 -2.38 -7.65
CA LEU A 77 -17.36 -2.85 -6.33
C LEU A 77 -16.54 -1.80 -5.58
N LYS A 78 -15.56 -1.18 -6.26
CA LYS A 78 -14.78 -0.10 -5.65
C LYS A 78 -15.67 1.03 -5.14
N ARG A 79 -16.65 1.46 -5.95
CA ARG A 79 -17.60 2.52 -5.57
C ARG A 79 -18.49 2.10 -4.38
N LYS A 80 -18.89 0.83 -4.33
CA LYS A 80 -19.67 0.29 -3.20
C LYS A 80 -18.88 0.29 -1.89
N VAL A 81 -17.61 -0.13 -1.92
CA VAL A 81 -16.79 -0.30 -0.72
C VAL A 81 -16.11 1.01 -0.31
N TYR A 82 -15.43 1.69 -1.23
CA TYR A 82 -14.55 2.83 -0.94
C TYR A 82 -15.13 4.19 -1.34
N GLY A 83 -16.20 4.22 -2.15
CA GLY A 83 -16.72 5.45 -2.75
C GLY A 83 -15.70 6.05 -3.73
N ASN A 84 -15.62 7.39 -3.72
CA ASN A 84 -14.64 8.16 -4.48
C ASN A 84 -13.42 8.61 -3.64
N ARG A 85 -13.22 8.04 -2.45
CA ARG A 85 -12.11 8.38 -1.57
C ARG A 85 -10.83 7.66 -1.99
N ILE A 86 -9.72 8.40 -1.98
CA ILE A 86 -8.36 7.89 -2.19
C ILE A 86 -7.50 8.29 -0.99
N VAL A 87 -6.89 7.31 -0.35
CA VAL A 87 -5.97 7.56 0.77
C VAL A 87 -4.59 7.93 0.23
N LEU A 88 -4.00 9.01 0.77
CA LEU A 88 -2.67 9.48 0.41
C LEU A 88 -1.65 9.19 1.51
N PHE A 89 -0.43 8.86 1.10
CA PHE A 89 0.73 8.72 1.98
C PHE A 89 2.02 9.10 1.24
N ALA A 90 3.12 9.27 1.97
CA ALA A 90 4.45 9.40 1.40
C ALA A 90 5.38 8.30 1.92
N PRO A 91 6.23 7.71 1.08
CA PRO A 91 7.33 6.88 1.54
C PRO A 91 8.44 7.76 2.11
N LEU A 92 9.04 7.34 3.23
CA LEU A 92 10.24 7.95 3.78
C LEU A 92 11.31 6.86 3.92
N TYR A 93 12.32 6.94 3.07
CA TYR A 93 13.46 6.01 3.06
C TYR A 93 14.44 6.42 4.16
N VAL A 94 14.48 5.62 5.24
CA VAL A 94 15.33 5.89 6.41
C VAL A 94 16.75 5.39 6.20
N GLY A 95 16.91 4.29 5.46
CA GLY A 95 18.23 3.80 5.14
C GLY A 95 18.26 2.66 4.11
N ASN A 96 19.36 2.59 3.34
CA ASN A 96 19.55 1.65 2.24
C ASN A 96 20.68 0.63 2.45
N HIS A 97 21.24 0.52 3.66
CA HIS A 97 22.14 -0.59 3.96
C HIS A 97 21.35 -1.89 3.87
N CYS A 98 21.88 -2.86 3.13
CA CYS A 98 21.24 -4.15 2.95
C CYS A 98 22.28 -5.27 2.94
N VAL A 99 21.95 -6.40 3.52
CA VAL A 99 22.81 -7.60 3.55
C VAL A 99 22.46 -8.61 2.46
N ASN A 100 21.36 -8.39 1.73
CA ASN A 100 20.87 -9.29 0.70
C ASN A 100 21.30 -8.88 -0.71
N ASN A 101 21.34 -9.85 -1.62
CA ASN A 101 21.69 -9.68 -3.02
C ASN A 101 20.51 -9.95 -3.97
N CYS A 102 19.32 -9.41 -3.63
CA CYS A 102 18.15 -9.51 -4.52
C CYS A 102 18.46 -8.91 -5.89
N LYS A 103 18.42 -9.72 -6.95
CA LYS A 103 18.92 -9.34 -8.27
C LYS A 103 18.25 -8.13 -8.92
N TYR A 104 17.02 -7.80 -8.49
CA TYR A 104 16.21 -6.70 -9.01
C TYR A 104 16.33 -5.40 -8.20
N CYS A 105 17.03 -5.38 -7.09
CA CYS A 105 17.01 -4.26 -6.14
C CYS A 105 18.27 -3.41 -6.23
N GLY A 106 18.12 -2.08 -6.39
CA GLY A 106 19.25 -1.16 -6.36
C GLY A 106 19.98 -1.11 -5.01
N PHE A 107 19.31 -1.52 -3.92
CA PHE A 107 19.93 -1.58 -2.58
C PHE A 107 20.62 -2.91 -2.26
N ARG A 108 20.71 -3.85 -3.22
CA ARG A 108 21.42 -5.12 -2.97
C ARG A 108 22.85 -4.89 -2.52
N LYS A 109 23.36 -5.77 -1.67
CA LYS A 109 24.69 -5.66 -1.02
C LYS A 109 25.80 -5.38 -2.01
N ASP A 110 25.84 -6.11 -3.12
CA ASP A 110 26.93 -6.07 -4.10
C ASP A 110 26.68 -5.06 -5.24
N ALA A 111 25.62 -4.23 -5.18
CA ALA A 111 25.38 -3.19 -6.16
C ALA A 111 26.51 -2.15 -6.16
N LYS A 112 27.08 -1.91 -7.35
CA LYS A 112 28.17 -0.97 -7.54
C LYS A 112 27.65 0.47 -7.71
N GLY A 113 28.42 1.42 -7.20
CA GLY A 113 28.12 2.85 -7.39
C GLY A 113 26.96 3.37 -6.52
N ILE A 114 26.40 2.57 -5.63
CA ILE A 114 25.30 2.99 -4.76
C ILE A 114 25.83 3.76 -3.56
N VAL A 115 25.29 4.95 -3.33
CA VAL A 115 25.54 5.75 -2.15
C VAL A 115 24.78 5.16 -0.96
N ARG A 116 25.52 4.55 -0.02
CA ARG A 116 24.94 3.97 1.20
C ARG A 116 24.76 5.04 2.26
N LYS A 117 23.55 5.14 2.77
CA LYS A 117 23.18 6.12 3.80
C LYS A 117 22.15 5.54 4.76
N THR A 118 22.22 5.98 6.00
CA THR A 118 21.16 5.88 7.01
C THR A 118 20.96 7.28 7.58
N LEU A 119 19.75 7.76 7.66
CA LEU A 119 19.42 9.05 8.27
C LEU A 119 19.82 9.00 9.75
N ASN A 120 20.60 9.97 10.19
CA ASN A 120 20.75 10.22 11.61
C ASN A 120 19.50 10.95 12.14
N ASN A 121 19.38 11.10 13.46
CA ASN A 121 18.17 11.68 14.06
C ASN A 121 17.87 13.11 13.58
N LYS A 122 18.90 13.95 13.35
CA LYS A 122 18.71 15.31 12.85
C LYS A 122 18.20 15.32 11.40
N GLU A 123 18.74 14.44 10.57
CA GLU A 123 18.31 14.28 9.19
C GLU A 123 16.87 13.73 9.13
N LEU A 124 16.55 12.74 9.96
CA LEU A 124 15.19 12.19 10.05
C LEU A 124 14.17 13.26 10.46
N ILE A 125 14.49 14.06 11.48
CA ILE A 125 13.65 15.20 11.91
C ILE A 125 13.44 16.17 10.74
N SER A 126 14.51 16.55 10.04
CA SER A 126 14.41 17.49 8.93
C SER A 126 13.56 16.94 7.77
N GLU A 127 13.66 15.66 7.44
CA GLU A 127 12.80 15.00 6.44
C GLU A 127 11.31 15.06 6.84
N ILE A 128 11.02 14.77 8.12
CA ILE A 128 9.65 14.81 8.66
C ILE A 128 9.10 16.24 8.62
N GLU A 129 9.90 17.24 9.02
CA GLU A 129 9.49 18.64 8.96
C GLU A 129 9.13 19.09 7.53
N ASN A 130 9.90 18.65 6.52
CA ASN A 130 9.60 18.99 5.13
C ASN A 130 8.33 18.28 4.63
N LEU A 131 8.11 17.02 5.01
CA LEU A 131 6.88 16.31 4.71
C LEU A 131 5.65 16.96 5.38
N GLU A 132 5.78 17.43 6.61
CA GLU A 132 4.71 18.16 7.30
C GLU A 132 4.43 19.52 6.66
N LYS A 133 5.46 20.26 6.26
CA LYS A 133 5.33 21.53 5.52
C LYS A 133 4.64 21.36 4.17
N ALA A 134 4.82 20.21 3.53
CA ALA A 134 4.09 19.84 2.31
C ALA A 134 2.63 19.40 2.58
N GLY A 135 2.25 19.15 3.84
CA GLY A 135 0.90 18.77 4.23
C GLY A 135 0.67 17.26 4.42
N HIS A 136 1.71 16.44 4.36
CA HIS A 136 1.59 15.01 4.62
C HIS A 136 1.18 14.71 6.07
N LYS A 137 0.32 13.70 6.25
CA LYS A 137 -0.16 13.22 7.57
C LYS A 137 0.08 11.72 7.76
N ARG A 138 0.49 11.02 6.69
CA ARG A 138 0.65 9.55 6.67
C ARG A 138 1.95 9.21 5.97
N LEU A 139 2.78 8.43 6.65
CA LEU A 139 4.07 7.97 6.11
C LEU A 139 4.10 6.44 6.05
N ILE A 140 4.97 5.94 5.18
CA ILE A 140 5.51 4.60 5.26
C ILE A 140 7.03 4.69 5.37
N LEU A 141 7.59 4.23 6.47
CA LEU A 141 9.03 4.17 6.65
C LEU A 141 9.59 2.94 5.94
N VAL A 142 10.63 3.15 5.15
CA VAL A 142 11.24 2.11 4.32
C VAL A 142 12.69 1.90 4.75
N PHE A 143 13.05 0.63 4.96
CA PHE A 143 14.38 0.21 5.39
C PHE A 143 14.92 -0.88 4.47
N GLY A 144 16.24 -0.88 4.24
CA GLY A 144 16.92 -2.08 3.77
C GLY A 144 16.93 -3.17 4.86
N GLU A 145 17.33 -4.37 4.52
CA GLU A 145 17.53 -5.43 5.51
C GLU A 145 18.98 -5.42 6.01
N SER A 146 19.20 -4.98 7.24
CA SER A 146 20.53 -4.82 7.82
C SER A 146 20.49 -4.95 9.35
N PRO A 147 21.55 -5.49 9.98
CA PRO A 147 21.67 -5.47 11.44
C PRO A 147 21.63 -4.07 12.07
N VAL A 148 21.78 -3.02 11.28
CA VAL A 148 21.65 -1.62 11.75
C VAL A 148 20.19 -1.27 12.03
N TYR A 149 19.25 -1.85 11.31
CA TYR A 149 17.82 -1.58 11.45
C TYR A 149 17.17 -2.58 12.38
N THR A 150 17.57 -2.52 13.66
CA THR A 150 16.98 -3.36 14.71
C THR A 150 15.52 -2.97 14.97
N PRO A 151 14.71 -3.83 15.60
CA PRO A 151 13.34 -3.47 15.99
C PRO A 151 13.29 -2.17 16.81
N GLU A 152 14.26 -1.93 17.70
CA GLU A 152 14.36 -0.71 18.50
C GLU A 152 14.67 0.51 17.65
N PHE A 153 15.56 0.39 16.65
CA PHE A 153 15.85 1.47 15.71
C PHE A 153 14.59 1.86 14.90
N ILE A 154 13.85 0.86 14.43
CA ILE A 154 12.58 1.07 13.71
C ILE A 154 11.57 1.75 14.65
N ALA A 155 11.39 1.24 15.86
CA ALA A 155 10.47 1.80 16.84
C ALA A 155 10.82 3.24 17.22
N GLU A 156 12.10 3.57 17.39
CA GLU A 156 12.56 4.94 17.69
C GLU A 156 12.30 5.88 16.50
N SER A 157 12.53 5.40 15.26
CA SER A 157 12.20 6.18 14.06
C SER A 157 10.70 6.52 13.98
N VAL A 158 9.83 5.60 14.35
CA VAL A 158 8.38 5.81 14.44
C VAL A 158 8.02 6.86 15.49
N LYS A 159 8.58 6.73 16.71
CA LYS A 159 8.35 7.69 17.79
C LYS A 159 8.82 9.10 17.40
N THR A 160 9.96 9.20 16.72
CA THR A 160 10.46 10.46 16.17
C THR A 160 9.43 11.07 15.22
N CYS A 161 8.87 10.30 14.28
CA CYS A 161 7.84 10.80 13.37
C CYS A 161 6.62 11.39 14.10
N TYR A 162 6.17 10.77 15.18
CA TYR A 162 5.01 11.26 15.93
C TYR A 162 5.33 12.44 16.87
N SER A 163 6.60 12.67 17.19
CA SER A 163 7.02 13.73 18.11
C SER A 163 7.16 15.10 17.45
N ILE A 164 7.30 15.13 16.11
CA ILE A 164 7.52 16.38 15.38
C ILE A 164 6.19 17.07 15.09
N LYS A 165 6.18 18.40 15.12
CA LYS A 165 5.06 19.25 14.73
C LYS A 165 5.57 20.55 14.15
N VAL A 166 5.12 20.87 12.94
CA VAL A 166 5.47 22.13 12.24
C VAL A 166 4.19 22.89 11.90
N GLY A 167 3.94 24.00 12.59
CA GLY A 167 2.69 24.76 12.42
C GLY A 167 1.47 23.90 12.73
N ASN A 168 0.57 23.72 11.76
CA ASN A 168 -0.57 22.81 11.82
C ASN A 168 -0.22 21.39 11.34
N GLY A 169 1.05 21.14 10.97
CA GLY A 169 1.56 19.84 10.53
C GLY A 169 1.70 18.87 11.69
N GLU A 170 1.38 17.63 11.46
CA GLU A 170 1.70 16.50 12.33
C GLU A 170 1.53 15.20 11.55
N ILE A 171 2.42 14.26 11.78
CA ILE A 171 2.24 12.90 11.26
C ILE A 171 1.27 12.15 12.16
N ARG A 172 0.17 11.66 11.57
CA ARG A 172 -0.93 10.98 12.28
C ARG A 172 -0.92 9.46 12.10
N ARG A 173 -0.12 8.96 11.17
CA ARG A 173 -0.01 7.53 10.87
C ARG A 173 1.36 7.20 10.27
N VAL A 174 2.03 6.22 10.85
CA VAL A 174 3.31 5.68 10.34
C VAL A 174 3.13 4.19 10.07
N ASN A 175 3.23 3.80 8.81
CA ASN A 175 3.31 2.41 8.38
C ASN A 175 4.79 2.01 8.23
N ILE A 176 5.06 0.72 8.21
CA ILE A 176 6.42 0.18 8.09
C ILE A 176 6.52 -0.75 6.89
N ASN A 177 7.57 -0.58 6.10
CA ASN A 177 8.05 -1.54 5.12
C ASN A 177 9.50 -1.87 5.47
N ALA A 178 9.70 -3.00 6.13
CA ALA A 178 11.00 -3.48 6.58
C ALA A 178 11.14 -4.98 6.36
N ALA A 179 12.29 -5.54 6.69
CA ALA A 179 12.51 -6.98 6.68
C ALA A 179 11.58 -7.71 7.66
N PRO A 180 11.29 -9.00 7.43
CA PRO A 180 10.61 -9.84 8.40
C PRO A 180 11.36 -9.88 9.74
N LEU A 181 10.62 -9.80 10.84
CA LEU A 181 11.14 -9.88 12.18
C LEU A 181 10.71 -11.22 12.84
N ASP A 182 11.33 -11.57 13.95
CA ASP A 182 10.79 -12.56 14.87
C ASP A 182 9.60 -11.96 15.66
N VAL A 183 8.92 -12.78 16.45
CA VAL A 183 7.72 -12.36 17.20
C VAL A 183 8.04 -11.22 18.17
N GLU A 184 9.20 -11.29 18.84
CA GLU A 184 9.62 -10.26 19.79
C GLU A 184 9.95 -8.94 19.09
N GLY A 185 10.66 -9.00 17.95
CA GLY A 185 10.94 -7.82 17.14
C GLY A 185 9.68 -7.14 16.63
N PHE A 186 8.68 -7.92 16.17
CA PHE A 186 7.37 -7.38 15.81
C PHE A 186 6.66 -6.73 17.01
N ARG A 187 6.78 -7.30 18.22
CA ARG A 187 6.17 -6.73 19.44
C ARG A 187 6.78 -5.37 19.78
N ILE A 188 8.12 -5.25 19.75
CA ILE A 188 8.84 -4.00 19.98
C ILE A 188 8.37 -2.92 18.99
N VAL A 189 8.27 -3.26 17.70
CA VAL A 189 7.83 -2.31 16.67
C VAL A 189 6.35 -1.94 16.87
N LYS A 190 5.48 -2.89 17.20
CA LYS A 190 4.06 -2.63 17.50
C LYS A 190 3.88 -1.60 18.61
N GLU A 191 4.65 -1.72 19.70
CA GLU A 191 4.57 -0.83 20.87
C GLU A 191 4.91 0.63 20.56
N SER A 192 5.58 0.90 19.43
CA SER A 192 5.81 2.27 18.94
C SER A 192 4.56 2.94 18.35
N GLY A 193 3.44 2.23 18.23
CA GLY A 193 2.18 2.74 17.70
C GLY A 193 2.12 2.77 16.18
N ILE A 194 2.77 1.82 15.52
CA ILE A 194 2.72 1.70 14.07
C ILE A 194 1.30 1.51 13.54
N GLY A 195 1.15 1.82 12.27
CA GLY A 195 0.06 1.39 11.46
C GLY A 195 0.23 0.00 10.88
N THR A 196 0.08 -0.09 9.56
CA THR A 196 0.28 -1.31 8.81
C THR A 196 1.76 -1.69 8.79
N PHE A 197 2.08 -2.94 9.10
CA PHE A 197 3.38 -3.52 8.76
C PHE A 197 3.26 -4.21 7.40
N GLN A 198 4.12 -3.86 6.43
CA GLN A 198 4.06 -4.37 5.08
C GLN A 198 5.28 -5.22 4.76
N ILE A 199 5.05 -6.44 4.28
CA ILE A 199 6.08 -7.32 3.75
C ILE A 199 5.59 -7.91 2.43
N PHE A 200 6.38 -7.73 1.37
CA PHE A 200 6.09 -8.34 0.08
C PHE A 200 6.78 -9.69 -0.02
N GLN A 201 6.05 -10.71 -0.45
CA GLN A 201 6.65 -12.01 -0.77
C GLN A 201 7.58 -11.92 -1.99
N GLU A 202 7.41 -10.90 -2.79
CA GLU A 202 8.05 -10.60 -4.07
C GLU A 202 7.55 -11.52 -5.18
N THR A 203 7.72 -12.83 -5.08
CA THR A 203 7.09 -13.85 -5.91
C THR A 203 6.65 -15.05 -5.06
N TYR A 204 5.49 -15.58 -5.34
CA TYR A 204 4.96 -16.78 -4.68
C TYR A 204 5.47 -18.08 -5.31
N HIS A 205 6.03 -18.00 -6.53
CA HIS A 205 6.64 -19.16 -7.19
C HIS A 205 8.00 -19.47 -6.59
N GLN A 206 8.09 -20.58 -5.85
CA GLN A 206 9.24 -20.89 -5.00
C GLN A 206 10.56 -21.06 -5.79
N GLU A 207 10.53 -21.66 -6.97
CA GLU A 207 11.70 -21.79 -7.80
C GLU A 207 12.20 -20.43 -8.28
N THR A 208 11.30 -19.57 -8.76
CA THR A 208 11.62 -18.19 -9.14
C THR A 208 12.13 -17.38 -7.96
N TYR A 209 11.55 -17.56 -6.78
CA TYR A 209 12.01 -16.90 -5.55
C TYR A 209 13.51 -17.22 -5.31
N SER A 210 13.88 -18.49 -5.35
CA SER A 210 15.26 -18.95 -5.17
C SER A 210 16.22 -18.43 -6.25
N LYS A 211 15.71 -18.22 -7.49
CA LYS A 211 16.49 -17.65 -8.59
C LYS A 211 16.91 -16.21 -8.35
N TYR A 212 16.04 -15.40 -7.73
CA TYR A 212 16.25 -13.97 -7.50
C TYR A 212 16.80 -13.62 -6.12
N HIS A 213 16.68 -14.54 -5.15
CA HIS A 213 17.17 -14.36 -3.77
C HIS A 213 18.20 -15.45 -3.45
N PRO A 214 19.51 -15.12 -3.41
CA PRO A 214 20.56 -16.09 -3.13
C PRO A 214 20.35 -16.81 -1.79
N SER A 215 20.58 -18.11 -1.77
CA SER A 215 20.33 -18.98 -0.60
C SER A 215 21.23 -18.69 0.62
N GLY A 216 22.31 -17.91 0.44
CA GLY A 216 23.18 -17.46 1.55
C GLY A 216 22.70 -16.20 2.25
N ASP A 217 21.70 -15.54 1.70
CA ASP A 217 21.11 -14.31 2.26
C ASP A 217 19.92 -14.65 3.17
N ILE A 218 19.61 -13.79 4.14
CA ILE A 218 18.44 -13.94 5.02
C ILE A 218 17.17 -13.97 4.19
N LYS A 219 17.05 -13.07 3.20
CA LYS A 219 15.92 -13.02 2.29
C LYS A 219 15.85 -14.24 1.35
N GLY A 220 16.88 -15.07 1.28
CA GLY A 220 16.87 -16.35 0.56
C GLY A 220 15.97 -17.42 1.19
N ASP A 221 15.58 -17.26 2.44
CA ASP A 221 14.63 -18.17 3.10
C ASP A 221 13.18 -17.79 2.71
N TYR A 222 12.61 -18.61 1.83
CA TYR A 222 11.25 -18.45 1.33
C TYR A 222 10.21 -18.52 2.45
N MET A 223 10.33 -19.51 3.34
CA MET A 223 9.35 -19.73 4.41
C MET A 223 9.43 -18.67 5.51
N TRP A 224 10.62 -18.19 5.83
CA TRP A 224 10.81 -17.07 6.74
C TRP A 224 10.03 -15.85 6.30
N ARG A 225 10.04 -15.58 4.99
CA ARG A 225 9.33 -14.43 4.42
C ARG A 225 7.84 -14.68 4.27
N LEU A 226 7.44 -15.85 3.77
CA LEU A 226 6.04 -16.23 3.57
C LEU A 226 5.25 -16.20 4.89
N ASN A 227 5.84 -16.68 5.97
CA ASN A 227 5.22 -16.75 7.30
C ASN A 227 5.42 -15.47 8.14
N ALA A 228 5.83 -14.38 7.53
CA ALA A 228 6.12 -13.14 8.27
C ALA A 228 4.87 -12.51 8.89
N MET A 229 3.74 -12.53 8.17
CA MET A 229 2.49 -11.94 8.67
C MET A 229 1.86 -12.78 9.79
N ASP A 230 2.03 -14.11 9.78
CA ASP A 230 1.61 -14.97 10.89
C ASP A 230 2.36 -14.59 12.18
N ARG A 231 3.69 -14.38 12.10
CA ARG A 231 4.48 -13.92 13.25
C ARG A 231 4.11 -12.50 13.68
N ALA A 232 3.81 -11.61 12.73
CA ALA A 232 3.35 -10.26 13.04
C ALA A 232 2.01 -10.31 13.79
N PHE A 233 1.07 -11.16 13.36
CA PHE A 233 -0.19 -11.37 14.04
C PHE A 233 -0.02 -11.98 15.43
N GLU A 234 0.86 -12.98 15.58
CA GLU A 234 1.24 -13.57 16.86
C GLU A 234 1.80 -12.54 17.85
N ALA A 235 2.51 -11.52 17.34
CA ALA A 235 2.96 -10.36 18.12
C ALA A 235 1.85 -9.33 18.39
N GLY A 236 0.64 -9.56 17.82
CA GLY A 236 -0.54 -8.72 17.96
C GLY A 236 -0.63 -7.59 16.96
N ILE A 237 0.08 -7.63 15.83
CA ILE A 237 -0.12 -6.74 14.69
C ILE A 237 -1.24 -7.30 13.83
N ASP A 238 -2.41 -6.68 13.87
CA ASP A 238 -3.61 -7.07 13.13
C ASP A 238 -3.80 -6.27 11.83
N ASP A 239 -3.00 -5.24 11.61
CA ASP A 239 -3.00 -4.38 10.42
C ASP A 239 -1.85 -4.77 9.50
N MET A 240 -2.09 -5.78 8.67
CA MET A 240 -1.08 -6.44 7.84
C MET A 240 -1.15 -5.99 6.39
N GLY A 241 0.02 -5.83 5.75
CA GLY A 241 0.15 -5.53 4.32
C GLY A 241 0.97 -6.58 3.61
N ILE A 242 0.43 -7.13 2.52
CA ILE A 242 1.13 -8.11 1.67
C ILE A 242 1.37 -7.54 0.27
N GLY A 243 2.18 -8.22 -0.52
CA GLY A 243 2.43 -7.80 -1.91
C GLY A 243 3.28 -8.77 -2.70
N ALA A 244 3.30 -8.56 -4.02
CA ALA A 244 4.17 -9.22 -4.95
C ALA A 244 4.81 -8.19 -5.90
N LEU A 245 6.02 -8.46 -6.38
CA LEU A 245 6.71 -7.67 -7.38
C LEU A 245 6.47 -8.29 -8.76
N PHE A 246 5.54 -7.72 -9.49
CA PHE A 246 5.13 -8.21 -10.81
C PHE A 246 6.23 -8.00 -11.86
N GLY A 247 6.49 -9.04 -12.65
CA GLY A 247 7.57 -9.11 -13.61
C GLY A 247 8.65 -10.14 -13.25
N LEU A 248 8.65 -10.69 -12.03
CA LEU A 248 9.56 -11.79 -11.65
C LEU A 248 9.09 -13.13 -12.18
N TYR A 249 7.79 -13.37 -12.16
CA TYR A 249 7.14 -14.57 -12.67
C TYR A 249 5.80 -14.23 -13.35
N ASN A 250 5.08 -15.24 -13.83
CA ASN A 250 3.78 -15.11 -14.49
C ASN A 250 2.80 -14.33 -13.60
N TRP A 251 2.30 -13.21 -14.08
CA TRP A 251 1.43 -12.33 -13.31
C TRP A 251 0.11 -12.99 -12.85
N LYS A 252 -0.43 -13.93 -13.66
CA LYS A 252 -1.63 -14.68 -13.29
C LYS A 252 -1.37 -15.58 -12.08
N TYR A 253 -0.17 -16.19 -12.03
CA TYR A 253 0.28 -16.98 -10.88
C TYR A 253 0.41 -16.13 -9.62
N GLU A 254 1.05 -14.95 -9.75
CA GLU A 254 1.23 -14.04 -8.61
C GLU A 254 -0.11 -13.53 -8.06
N VAL A 255 -1.12 -13.32 -8.91
CA VAL A 255 -2.49 -12.99 -8.47
C VAL A 255 -3.08 -14.13 -7.64
N LEU A 256 -2.97 -15.39 -8.10
CA LEU A 256 -3.43 -16.56 -7.33
C LEU A 256 -2.66 -16.71 -6.01
N GLY A 257 -1.35 -16.44 -6.01
CA GLY A 257 -0.51 -16.44 -4.81
C GLY A 257 -0.96 -15.38 -3.80
N LEU A 258 -1.23 -14.16 -4.24
CA LEU A 258 -1.76 -13.08 -3.39
C LEU A 258 -3.13 -13.42 -2.80
N VAL A 259 -4.03 -14.02 -3.59
CA VAL A 259 -5.35 -14.46 -3.11
C VAL A 259 -5.20 -15.61 -2.11
N SER A 260 -4.31 -16.57 -2.38
CA SER A 260 -3.98 -17.66 -1.44
C SER A 260 -3.50 -17.10 -0.10
N HIS A 261 -2.60 -16.11 -0.12
CA HIS A 261 -2.08 -15.48 1.10
C HIS A 261 -3.18 -14.70 1.84
N ALA A 262 -4.02 -13.96 1.12
CA ALA A 262 -5.13 -13.24 1.74
C ALA A 262 -6.13 -14.18 2.42
N LEU A 263 -6.46 -15.31 1.78
CA LEU A 263 -7.33 -16.33 2.34
C LEU A 263 -6.68 -17.07 3.50
N HIS A 264 -5.37 -17.35 3.43
CA HIS A 264 -4.62 -17.93 4.53
C HIS A 264 -4.74 -17.06 5.79
N LEU A 265 -4.42 -15.78 5.70
CA LEU A 265 -4.54 -14.85 6.83
C LEU A 265 -5.97 -14.74 7.34
N GLN A 266 -6.97 -14.66 6.46
CA GLN A 266 -8.37 -14.66 6.87
C GLN A 266 -8.76 -15.92 7.68
N ASN A 267 -8.26 -17.09 7.28
CA ASN A 267 -8.59 -18.36 7.90
C ASN A 267 -7.81 -18.60 9.21
N THR A 268 -6.56 -18.17 9.29
CA THR A 268 -5.67 -18.44 10.43
C THR A 268 -5.69 -17.31 11.47
N CYS A 269 -5.83 -16.07 11.03
CA CYS A 269 -5.80 -14.88 11.89
C CYS A 269 -7.21 -14.30 12.13
N GLY A 270 -8.25 -14.81 11.46
CA GLY A 270 -9.60 -14.20 11.49
C GLY A 270 -9.72 -12.92 10.70
N VAL A 271 -8.59 -12.34 10.27
CA VAL A 271 -8.52 -11.09 9.49
C VAL A 271 -7.66 -11.27 8.26
N GLY A 272 -8.16 -10.88 7.08
CA GLY A 272 -7.37 -10.78 5.87
C GLY A 272 -6.43 -9.55 5.89
N PRO A 273 -5.57 -9.40 4.87
CA PRO A 273 -4.67 -8.27 4.80
C PRO A 273 -5.44 -6.95 4.66
N HIS A 274 -5.01 -5.94 5.42
CA HIS A 274 -5.55 -4.58 5.31
C HIS A 274 -5.22 -3.98 3.94
N THR A 275 -4.02 -4.27 3.42
CA THR A 275 -3.57 -3.77 2.12
C THR A 275 -2.86 -4.85 1.29
N ILE A 276 -3.03 -4.74 -0.03
CA ILE A 276 -2.24 -5.46 -1.03
C ILE A 276 -1.54 -4.46 -1.93
N SER A 277 -0.23 -4.63 -2.09
CA SER A 277 0.60 -3.89 -3.04
C SER A 277 1.02 -4.79 -4.20
N PHE A 278 0.99 -4.23 -5.41
CA PHE A 278 1.25 -4.97 -6.65
C PHE A 278 2.16 -4.18 -7.60
N PRO A 279 3.33 -3.70 -7.13
CA PRO A 279 4.24 -2.94 -7.98
C PRO A 279 4.78 -3.80 -9.12
N ARG A 280 4.94 -3.20 -10.30
CA ARG A 280 5.73 -3.79 -11.37
C ARG A 280 7.21 -3.51 -11.14
N ILE A 281 8.06 -4.42 -11.62
CA ILE A 281 9.51 -4.23 -11.60
C ILE A 281 9.89 -3.00 -12.46
N LYS A 282 10.82 -2.20 -11.97
CA LYS A 282 11.34 -1.01 -12.66
C LYS A 282 12.86 -1.06 -12.69
N PRO A 283 13.50 -0.39 -13.64
CA PRO A 283 14.95 -0.28 -13.67
C PRO A 283 15.53 0.19 -12.34
N ALA A 284 16.63 -0.41 -11.93
CA ALA A 284 17.39 -0.06 -10.74
C ALA A 284 18.87 0.04 -11.09
N ALA A 285 19.64 0.75 -10.28
CA ALA A 285 21.07 0.87 -10.50
C ALA A 285 21.76 -0.50 -10.52
N ASP A 286 22.68 -0.66 -11.45
CA ASP A 286 23.46 -1.90 -11.66
C ASP A 286 22.58 -3.17 -11.83
N MET A 287 21.32 -2.99 -12.27
CA MET A 287 20.41 -4.08 -12.58
C MET A 287 20.67 -4.55 -14.02
N ASN A 288 21.06 -5.80 -14.17
CA ASN A 288 21.20 -6.48 -15.46
C ASN A 288 20.39 -7.76 -15.42
N LEU A 289 19.09 -7.66 -15.69
CA LEU A 289 18.15 -8.77 -15.65
C LEU A 289 17.37 -8.84 -16.97
N GLU A 290 17.30 -10.05 -17.52
CA GLU A 290 16.25 -10.40 -18.45
C GLU A 290 14.95 -10.63 -17.66
N LEU A 291 13.88 -9.99 -18.08
CA LEU A 291 12.56 -10.08 -17.45
C LEU A 291 11.60 -10.82 -18.41
N PRO A 292 11.62 -12.16 -18.42
CA PRO A 292 10.79 -12.92 -19.35
C PRO A 292 9.29 -12.82 -19.06
N TYR A 293 8.93 -12.25 -17.91
CA TYR A 293 7.56 -12.08 -17.44
C TYR A 293 7.20 -10.60 -17.25
N ASP A 294 7.76 -9.71 -18.08
CA ASP A 294 7.37 -8.31 -18.05
C ASP A 294 5.84 -8.18 -18.21
N VAL A 295 5.26 -7.25 -17.48
CA VAL A 295 3.80 -7.08 -17.39
C VAL A 295 3.40 -5.83 -18.16
N SER A 296 2.67 -6.01 -19.23
CA SER A 296 2.11 -4.92 -20.04
C SER A 296 1.09 -4.07 -19.24
N ASP A 297 0.79 -2.88 -19.75
CA ASP A 297 -0.20 -2.01 -19.13
C ASP A 297 -1.60 -2.63 -19.10
N ASP A 298 -1.97 -3.38 -20.13
CA ASP A 298 -3.27 -4.05 -20.17
C ASP A 298 -3.35 -5.21 -19.19
N GLU A 299 -2.29 -6.01 -19.06
CA GLU A 299 -2.21 -7.04 -18.02
C GLU A 299 -2.22 -6.44 -16.63
N PHE A 300 -1.53 -5.32 -16.43
CA PHE A 300 -1.54 -4.59 -15.17
C PHE A 300 -2.95 -4.10 -14.79
N LYS A 301 -3.70 -3.54 -15.74
CA LYS A 301 -5.10 -3.17 -15.52
C LYS A 301 -5.96 -4.37 -15.16
N ARG A 302 -5.80 -5.49 -15.86
CA ARG A 302 -6.54 -6.75 -15.61
C ARG A 302 -6.24 -7.30 -14.21
N LEU A 303 -4.97 -7.40 -13.82
CA LEU A 303 -4.60 -7.91 -12.49
C LEU A 303 -5.22 -7.06 -11.37
N VAL A 304 -5.25 -5.72 -11.51
CA VAL A 304 -5.83 -4.83 -10.50
C VAL A 304 -7.35 -5.01 -10.40
N ALA A 305 -8.05 -5.13 -11.54
CA ALA A 305 -9.48 -5.38 -11.56
C ALA A 305 -9.82 -6.74 -10.91
N ILE A 306 -9.05 -7.78 -11.23
CA ILE A 306 -9.24 -9.13 -10.66
C ILE A 306 -8.95 -9.14 -9.15
N LEU A 307 -7.85 -8.54 -8.71
CA LEU A 307 -7.57 -8.40 -7.27
C LEU A 307 -8.67 -7.66 -6.53
N ARG A 308 -9.23 -6.59 -7.12
CA ARG A 308 -10.36 -5.88 -6.52
C ARG A 308 -11.58 -6.78 -6.33
N LEU A 309 -11.88 -7.63 -7.30
CA LEU A 309 -13.02 -8.55 -7.21
C LEU A 309 -12.74 -9.73 -6.28
N ALA A 310 -11.52 -10.26 -6.28
CA ALA A 310 -11.15 -11.42 -5.46
C ALA A 310 -11.09 -11.10 -3.96
N VAL A 311 -10.59 -9.90 -3.60
CA VAL A 311 -10.45 -9.45 -2.21
C VAL A 311 -11.18 -8.12 -2.00
N PRO A 312 -12.52 -8.13 -1.95
CA PRO A 312 -13.36 -6.94 -2.10
C PRO A 312 -13.16 -5.87 -1.03
N TYR A 313 -12.75 -6.23 0.18
CA TYR A 313 -12.58 -5.34 1.33
C TYR A 313 -11.13 -4.87 1.56
N THR A 314 -10.16 -5.46 0.87
CA THR A 314 -8.74 -5.12 1.05
C THR A 314 -8.39 -3.82 0.31
N GLY A 315 -7.60 -2.94 0.96
CA GLY A 315 -7.05 -1.75 0.33
C GLY A 315 -6.03 -2.12 -0.75
N LEU A 316 -6.20 -1.62 -1.97
CA LEU A 316 -5.24 -1.83 -3.05
C LEU A 316 -4.36 -0.59 -3.18
N ILE A 317 -3.03 -0.79 -3.06
CA ILE A 317 -2.03 0.26 -3.09
C ILE A 317 -1.33 0.28 -4.45
N MET A 318 -1.35 1.44 -5.10
CA MET A 318 -0.54 1.73 -6.28
C MET A 318 0.46 2.84 -5.96
N THR A 319 1.71 2.64 -6.36
CA THR A 319 2.80 3.58 -6.08
C THR A 319 3.20 4.38 -7.31
N ALA A 320 4.01 5.41 -7.09
CA ALA A 320 4.61 6.27 -8.13
C ALA A 320 5.56 5.51 -9.09
N ARG A 321 5.75 4.21 -8.91
CA ARG A 321 6.41 3.36 -9.94
C ARG A 321 5.69 3.42 -11.28
N GLU A 322 4.35 3.55 -11.25
CA GLU A 322 3.54 3.66 -12.45
C GLU A 322 3.47 5.10 -12.94
N SER A 323 3.38 5.26 -14.26
CA SER A 323 3.20 6.57 -14.89
C SER A 323 1.88 7.21 -14.47
N SER A 324 1.81 8.53 -14.55
CA SER A 324 0.56 9.28 -14.28
C SER A 324 -0.60 8.80 -15.14
N ALA A 325 -0.35 8.39 -16.40
CA ALA A 325 -1.38 7.88 -17.31
C ALA A 325 -1.99 6.56 -16.80
N ILE A 326 -1.17 5.60 -16.41
CA ILE A 326 -1.63 4.32 -15.83
C ILE A 326 -2.35 4.54 -14.50
N ARG A 327 -1.83 5.45 -13.67
CA ARG A 327 -2.48 5.81 -12.39
C ARG A 327 -3.88 6.38 -12.62
N ASP A 328 -4.06 7.19 -13.67
CA ASP A 328 -5.34 7.79 -14.04
C ASP A 328 -6.40 6.75 -14.43
N GLU A 329 -6.00 5.70 -15.16
CA GLU A 329 -6.91 4.64 -15.57
C GLU A 329 -7.25 3.68 -14.40
N VAL A 330 -6.24 3.21 -13.69
CA VAL A 330 -6.39 2.13 -12.69
C VAL A 330 -7.10 2.61 -11.41
N ILE A 331 -7.02 3.92 -11.11
CA ILE A 331 -7.71 4.49 -9.96
C ILE A 331 -9.24 4.34 -10.03
N GLU A 332 -9.79 4.22 -11.24
CA GLU A 332 -11.24 4.11 -11.42
C GLU A 332 -11.84 2.80 -10.88
N PHE A 333 -11.13 1.69 -11.02
CA PHE A 333 -11.71 0.36 -10.79
C PHE A 333 -11.03 -0.47 -9.70
N GLY A 334 -9.84 -0.12 -9.23
CA GLY A 334 -9.14 -0.98 -8.27
C GLY A 334 -8.60 -0.27 -7.07
N VAL A 335 -7.80 0.74 -7.31
CA VAL A 335 -6.94 1.40 -6.32
C VAL A 335 -7.73 2.24 -5.30
N SER A 336 -7.34 2.14 -4.04
CA SER A 336 -7.91 2.91 -2.94
C SER A 336 -6.87 3.73 -2.15
N GLN A 337 -5.59 3.46 -2.37
CA GLN A 337 -4.48 4.17 -1.73
C GLN A 337 -3.36 4.41 -2.75
N ILE A 338 -2.77 5.60 -2.71
CA ILE A 338 -1.62 5.98 -3.54
C ILE A 338 -0.61 6.78 -2.73
N ASP A 339 0.65 6.71 -3.13
CA ASP A 339 1.65 7.67 -2.67
C ASP A 339 1.59 8.97 -3.51
N ALA A 340 2.07 10.05 -2.93
CA ALA A 340 2.09 11.37 -3.57
C ALA A 340 3.31 12.16 -3.08
N GLY A 341 3.88 13.00 -3.94
CA GLY A 341 5.09 13.76 -3.64
C GLY A 341 6.27 12.83 -3.30
N THR A 342 6.39 11.71 -4.01
CA THR A 342 7.30 10.62 -3.66
C THR A 342 8.75 10.98 -3.97
N LYS A 343 9.62 10.86 -2.97
CA LYS A 343 11.08 10.91 -3.12
C LYS A 343 11.65 9.60 -2.58
N LEU A 344 12.49 8.93 -3.39
CA LEU A 344 13.13 7.66 -3.00
C LEU A 344 14.55 7.86 -2.48
N GLU A 345 15.17 9.02 -2.77
CA GLU A 345 16.49 9.38 -2.24
C GLU A 345 16.43 9.51 -0.71
N ILE A 346 17.42 8.94 -0.02
CA ILE A 346 17.52 9.07 1.44
C ILE A 346 17.97 10.49 1.79
N GLY A 347 17.08 11.27 2.39
CA GLY A 347 17.23 12.70 2.62
C GLY A 347 16.71 13.56 1.44
N GLY A 348 15.87 12.99 0.58
CA GLY A 348 15.37 13.65 -0.63
C GLY A 348 14.35 14.75 -0.39
N TYR A 349 13.59 14.69 0.71
CA TYR A 349 12.61 15.74 1.04
C TYR A 349 13.22 17.05 1.52
N GLN A 350 14.49 17.06 1.93
CA GLN A 350 15.25 18.28 2.20
C GLN A 350 15.76 18.95 0.93
N ASN A 351 15.99 18.15 -0.12
CA ASN A 351 16.58 18.60 -1.36
C ASN A 351 15.47 19.03 -2.32
N GLN A 352 15.17 20.32 -2.41
CA GLN A 352 14.25 20.90 -3.39
C GLN A 352 14.80 20.88 -4.83
N LYS A 353 15.72 19.99 -5.15
CA LYS A 353 16.26 19.83 -6.50
C LYS A 353 15.28 19.01 -7.33
N GLY A 354 14.67 19.68 -8.29
CA GLY A 354 13.96 19.22 -9.47
C GLY A 354 13.55 17.74 -9.61
N ASP A 355 12.86 17.43 -10.69
CA ASP A 355 12.32 16.11 -11.01
C ASP A 355 13.37 15.06 -11.45
N GLU A 356 14.67 15.39 -11.43
CA GLU A 356 15.73 14.47 -11.83
C GLU A 356 16.03 13.46 -10.73
N GLN A 357 15.79 12.18 -11.03
CA GLN A 357 16.14 11.05 -10.17
C GLN A 357 17.63 10.71 -10.30
N ASP A 358 18.32 10.58 -9.16
CA ASP A 358 19.66 10.00 -9.07
C ASP A 358 19.56 8.53 -8.67
N ILE A 359 19.53 7.66 -9.66
CA ILE A 359 19.36 6.21 -9.45
C ILE A 359 20.47 5.57 -8.58
N THR A 360 21.61 6.27 -8.41
CA THR A 360 22.69 5.79 -7.50
C THR A 360 22.33 5.96 -6.02
N LYS A 361 21.32 6.75 -5.72
CA LYS A 361 20.81 7.01 -4.36
C LYS A 361 19.42 6.44 -4.12
N GLU A 362 18.78 5.90 -5.16
CA GLU A 362 17.41 5.46 -5.14
C GLU A 362 17.28 3.94 -5.33
N GLN A 363 16.18 3.37 -4.91
CA GLN A 363 15.96 1.93 -5.00
C GLN A 363 15.64 1.49 -6.44
N PHE A 364 14.89 2.31 -7.18
CA PHE A 364 14.42 2.07 -8.54
C PHE A 364 13.91 3.39 -9.17
N VAL A 365 13.66 3.37 -10.48
CA VAL A 365 13.05 4.52 -11.18
C VAL A 365 11.55 4.59 -10.90
N ILE A 366 11.03 5.81 -10.63
CA ILE A 366 9.59 6.08 -10.54
C ILE A 366 9.06 6.70 -11.83
N GLY A 367 7.77 6.46 -12.12
CA GLY A 367 7.09 6.96 -13.31
C GLY A 367 6.26 8.22 -13.07
N ASP A 368 6.01 8.59 -11.81
CA ASP A 368 5.22 9.77 -11.43
C ASP A 368 5.94 10.58 -10.36
N THR A 369 6.48 11.72 -10.74
CA THR A 369 7.28 12.62 -9.88
C THR A 369 6.49 13.83 -9.37
N ARG A 370 5.17 13.89 -9.64
CA ARG A 370 4.32 15.02 -9.23
C ARG A 370 4.39 15.26 -7.73
N GLU A 371 4.47 16.53 -7.36
CA GLU A 371 4.40 16.96 -5.97
C GLU A 371 3.00 16.70 -5.36
N LEU A 372 2.89 16.77 -4.04
CA LEU A 372 1.64 16.45 -3.35
C LEU A 372 0.47 17.32 -3.84
N ASP A 373 0.66 18.62 -4.00
CA ASP A 373 -0.41 19.54 -4.43
C ASP A 373 -0.91 19.24 -5.85
N ASP A 374 -0.02 18.84 -6.76
CA ASP A 374 -0.40 18.42 -8.11
C ASP A 374 -1.24 17.15 -8.10
N VAL A 375 -0.88 16.17 -7.27
CA VAL A 375 -1.66 14.94 -7.09
C VAL A 375 -3.01 15.25 -6.44
N MET A 376 -3.05 16.14 -5.46
CA MET A 376 -4.29 16.62 -4.85
C MET A 376 -5.20 17.25 -5.90
N HIS A 377 -4.67 18.21 -6.67
CA HIS A 377 -5.43 18.89 -7.74
C HIS A 377 -5.97 17.90 -8.77
N TRP A 378 -5.13 16.96 -9.23
CA TRP A 378 -5.53 15.91 -10.16
C TRP A 378 -6.69 15.06 -9.62
N LEU A 379 -6.62 14.60 -8.39
CA LEU A 379 -7.70 13.80 -7.78
C LEU A 379 -9.00 14.61 -7.69
N LEU A 380 -8.93 15.85 -7.23
CA LEU A 380 -10.09 16.74 -7.06
C LEU A 380 -10.79 17.00 -8.38
N THR A 381 -10.04 17.29 -9.45
CA THR A 381 -10.61 17.53 -10.79
C THR A 381 -11.25 16.28 -11.42
N LYS A 382 -10.82 15.08 -11.00
CA LYS A 382 -11.45 13.80 -11.38
C LYS A 382 -12.64 13.41 -10.48
N GLY A 383 -12.96 14.21 -9.47
CA GLY A 383 -14.04 13.96 -8.53
C GLY A 383 -13.71 12.94 -7.44
N TYR A 384 -12.44 12.68 -7.19
CA TYR A 384 -11.98 11.87 -6.06
C TYR A 384 -11.72 12.76 -4.84
N ILE A 385 -12.00 12.23 -3.65
CA ILE A 385 -11.72 12.87 -2.37
C ILE A 385 -10.36 12.37 -1.86
N PRO A 386 -9.28 13.18 -1.95
CA PRO A 386 -8.02 12.84 -1.30
C PRO A 386 -8.20 12.78 0.21
N SER A 387 -7.65 11.78 0.86
CA SER A 387 -7.87 11.54 2.29
C SER A 387 -6.59 11.26 3.05
N PHE A 388 -6.36 12.06 4.09
CA PHE A 388 -5.35 11.79 5.11
C PHE A 388 -5.96 11.21 6.40
N CYS A 389 -7.19 10.71 6.33
CA CYS A 389 -7.93 10.23 7.49
C CYS A 389 -7.18 9.09 8.21
N THR A 390 -7.13 9.18 9.54
CA THR A 390 -6.55 8.19 10.45
C THR A 390 -7.51 7.84 11.59
N ALA A 391 -8.79 8.21 11.49
CA ALA A 391 -9.76 8.10 12.59
C ALA A 391 -9.93 6.64 13.06
N CYS A 392 -9.98 5.65 12.15
CA CYS A 392 -10.14 4.25 12.53
C CYS A 392 -9.02 3.78 13.47
N TYR A 393 -7.78 4.12 13.15
CA TYR A 393 -6.62 3.75 13.96
C TYR A 393 -6.63 4.39 15.34
N ARG A 394 -6.94 5.67 15.41
CA ARG A 394 -6.98 6.43 16.68
C ARG A 394 -8.15 6.04 17.59
N MET A 395 -9.15 5.35 17.03
CA MET A 395 -10.30 4.85 17.74
C MET A 395 -10.25 3.34 18.00
N GLY A 396 -9.09 2.69 17.79
CA GLY A 396 -8.90 1.26 17.98
C GLY A 396 -9.69 0.39 16.99
N ARG A 397 -10.10 0.94 15.85
CA ARG A 397 -10.80 0.21 14.79
C ARG A 397 -9.77 -0.32 13.79
N THR A 398 -8.97 -1.30 14.21
CA THR A 398 -7.99 -2.01 13.37
C THR A 398 -8.37 -3.50 13.30
N GLY A 399 -7.74 -4.26 12.43
CA GLY A 399 -7.90 -5.70 12.34
C GLY A 399 -9.36 -6.14 12.21
N GLU A 400 -9.81 -7.02 13.08
CA GLU A 400 -11.17 -7.56 13.09
C GLU A 400 -12.22 -6.44 13.22
N HIS A 401 -12.02 -5.49 14.11
CA HIS A 401 -12.94 -4.35 14.28
C HIS A 401 -13.04 -3.48 13.03
N PHE A 402 -11.95 -3.32 12.26
CA PHE A 402 -12.04 -2.65 10.96
C PHE A 402 -12.87 -3.46 9.97
N MET A 403 -12.68 -4.78 9.93
CA MET A 403 -13.39 -5.68 9.02
C MET A 403 -14.88 -5.75 9.31
N GLU A 404 -15.32 -5.69 10.57
CA GLU A 404 -16.72 -5.60 10.97
C GLU A 404 -17.46 -4.42 10.31
N PHE A 405 -16.76 -3.31 10.06
CA PHE A 405 -17.31 -2.14 9.35
C PHE A 405 -17.04 -2.19 7.84
N ALA A 406 -15.93 -2.81 7.41
CA ALA A 406 -15.54 -2.85 6.01
C ALA A 406 -16.41 -3.81 5.20
N ILE A 407 -16.61 -5.02 5.71
CA ILE A 407 -17.38 -6.09 5.04
C ILE A 407 -18.84 -5.66 4.80
N PRO A 408 -19.60 -5.12 5.78
CA PRO A 408 -20.97 -4.64 5.52
C PRO A 408 -21.02 -3.36 4.67
N GLY A 409 -19.89 -2.66 4.48
CA GLY A 409 -19.81 -1.38 3.76
C GLY A 409 -20.20 -0.15 4.60
N PHE A 410 -20.29 -0.28 5.93
CA PHE A 410 -20.52 0.86 6.84
C PHE A 410 -19.36 1.84 6.89
N ILE A 411 -18.16 1.42 6.49
CA ILE A 411 -16.97 2.26 6.35
C ILE A 411 -17.25 3.55 5.61
N LYS A 412 -18.06 3.52 4.53
CA LYS A 412 -18.40 4.69 3.74
C LYS A 412 -19.08 5.80 4.57
N ARG A 413 -19.89 5.42 5.57
CA ARG A 413 -20.62 6.38 6.44
C ARG A 413 -19.70 7.20 7.34
N PHE A 414 -18.56 6.65 7.75
CA PHE A 414 -17.57 7.33 8.58
C PHE A 414 -16.41 7.91 7.79
N CYS A 415 -15.97 7.18 6.79
CA CYS A 415 -14.78 7.53 6.03
C CYS A 415 -14.98 8.72 5.10
N THR A 416 -16.17 8.89 4.48
CA THR A 416 -16.42 10.04 3.61
C THR A 416 -16.44 11.35 4.40
N PRO A 417 -17.17 11.49 5.51
CA PRO A 417 -17.07 12.70 6.37
C PRO A 417 -15.64 13.01 6.81
N ASN A 418 -14.92 12.02 7.33
CA ASN A 418 -13.54 12.21 7.76
C ASN A 418 -12.59 12.59 6.60
N ALA A 419 -12.80 12.05 5.41
CA ALA A 419 -12.02 12.41 4.24
C ALA A 419 -12.26 13.87 3.84
N ILE A 420 -13.52 14.32 3.82
CA ILE A 420 -13.90 15.71 3.54
C ILE A 420 -13.22 16.66 4.55
N ILE A 421 -13.25 16.33 5.85
CA ILE A 421 -12.65 17.19 6.89
C ILE A 421 -11.12 17.23 6.75
N THR A 422 -10.45 16.08 6.58
CA THR A 422 -8.97 16.07 6.42
C THR A 422 -8.52 16.73 5.10
N MET A 423 -9.33 16.64 4.06
CA MET A 423 -9.11 17.39 2.81
C MET A 423 -9.26 18.89 3.06
N ALA A 424 -10.29 19.34 3.75
CA ALA A 424 -10.48 20.76 4.08
C ALA A 424 -9.33 21.32 4.93
N GLU A 425 -8.77 20.54 5.87
CA GLU A 425 -7.55 20.92 6.59
C GLU A 425 -6.40 21.20 5.62
N TYR A 426 -6.19 20.29 4.63
CA TYR A 426 -5.15 20.49 3.61
C TYR A 426 -5.39 21.74 2.78
N LEU A 427 -6.64 21.96 2.34
CA LEU A 427 -7.00 23.12 1.52
C LEU A 427 -6.74 24.45 2.22
N GLU A 428 -6.92 24.51 3.55
CA GLU A 428 -6.68 25.74 4.32
C GLU A 428 -5.19 25.97 4.61
N ASP A 429 -4.41 24.90 4.84
CA ASP A 429 -3.06 25.04 5.35
C ASP A 429 -1.96 24.98 4.28
N TYR A 430 -2.20 24.26 3.15
CA TYR A 430 -1.12 23.87 2.24
C TYR A 430 -1.42 24.05 0.76
N ALA A 431 -2.69 24.06 0.36
CA ALA A 431 -3.08 24.01 -1.04
C ALA A 431 -2.77 25.32 -1.78
N SER A 432 -2.35 25.19 -3.04
CA SER A 432 -2.36 26.32 -3.98
C SER A 432 -3.79 26.79 -4.26
N ASP A 433 -3.94 28.02 -4.76
CA ASP A 433 -5.27 28.59 -5.06
C ASP A 433 -6.11 27.71 -5.99
N ARG A 434 -5.51 27.14 -7.05
CA ARG A 434 -6.20 26.24 -7.98
C ARG A 434 -6.70 24.96 -7.29
N THR A 435 -5.89 24.40 -6.39
CA THR A 435 -6.24 23.18 -5.64
C THR A 435 -7.31 23.48 -4.62
N LYS A 436 -7.24 24.65 -3.97
CA LYS A 436 -8.23 25.12 -3.00
C LYS A 436 -9.61 25.32 -3.67
N GLU A 437 -9.65 25.96 -4.83
CA GLU A 437 -10.87 26.17 -5.62
C GLU A 437 -11.51 24.82 -6.02
N ALA A 438 -10.72 23.91 -6.64
CA ALA A 438 -11.18 22.59 -7.02
C ALA A 438 -11.70 21.78 -5.83
N GLY A 439 -11.01 21.87 -4.68
CA GLY A 439 -11.35 21.16 -3.45
C GLY A 439 -12.68 21.63 -2.87
N TYR A 440 -12.91 22.93 -2.73
CA TYR A 440 -14.18 23.46 -2.23
C TYR A 440 -15.33 23.19 -3.17
N SER A 441 -15.13 23.30 -4.51
CA SER A 441 -16.14 22.89 -5.48
C SER A 441 -16.55 21.41 -5.34
N LEU A 442 -15.59 20.52 -5.05
CA LEU A 442 -15.90 19.12 -4.79
C LEU A 442 -16.64 18.92 -3.47
N ILE A 443 -16.25 19.62 -2.40
CA ILE A 443 -16.93 19.56 -1.09
C ILE A 443 -18.41 19.93 -1.25
N GLU A 444 -18.73 21.02 -1.95
CA GLU A 444 -20.12 21.45 -2.21
C GLU A 444 -20.91 20.35 -2.92
N LYS A 445 -20.37 19.77 -4.00
CA LYS A 445 -20.99 18.66 -4.72
C LYS A 445 -21.21 17.41 -3.86
N GLU A 446 -20.29 17.10 -2.97
CA GLU A 446 -20.43 15.95 -2.06
C GLU A 446 -21.48 16.23 -0.96
N LEU A 447 -21.57 17.45 -0.46
CA LEU A 447 -22.62 17.87 0.49
C LEU A 447 -24.03 17.85 -0.13
N GLU A 448 -24.18 18.22 -1.39
CA GLU A 448 -25.44 18.13 -2.12
C GLU A 448 -25.96 16.69 -2.23
N LYS A 449 -25.07 15.71 -2.37
CA LYS A 449 -25.43 14.28 -2.45
C LYS A 449 -25.89 13.70 -1.10
N LEU A 450 -25.61 14.36 0.01
CA LEU A 450 -26.00 13.88 1.33
C LEU A 450 -27.44 14.32 1.63
N PRO A 451 -28.27 13.41 2.17
CA PRO A 451 -29.59 13.79 2.65
C PRO A 451 -29.44 14.80 3.80
N ASP A 452 -30.44 15.69 3.93
CA ASP A 452 -30.51 16.59 5.07
C ASP A 452 -30.65 15.78 6.35
N SER A 453 -29.66 15.90 7.21
CA SER A 453 -29.50 15.05 8.39
C SER A 453 -28.56 15.69 9.39
N VAL A 454 -28.63 15.24 10.62
CA VAL A 454 -27.71 15.62 11.71
C VAL A 454 -26.24 15.39 11.32
N GLN A 455 -25.97 14.37 10.49
CA GLN A 455 -24.61 14.10 10.01
C GLN A 455 -24.13 15.18 9.04
N LYS A 456 -24.99 15.64 8.12
CA LYS A 456 -24.67 16.74 7.18
C LYS A 456 -24.40 18.04 7.93
N GLU A 457 -25.27 18.37 8.90
CA GLU A 457 -25.10 19.57 9.75
C GLU A 457 -23.77 19.51 10.52
N LYS A 458 -23.41 18.33 11.05
CA LYS A 458 -22.14 18.15 11.77
C LYS A 458 -20.95 18.30 10.82
N ILE A 459 -21.00 17.81 9.58
CA ILE A 459 -19.94 18.03 8.58
C ILE A 459 -19.78 19.52 8.32
N ILE A 460 -20.87 20.25 8.09
CA ILE A 460 -20.85 21.70 7.83
C ILE A 460 -20.25 22.44 9.03
N SER A 461 -20.64 22.09 10.25
CA SER A 461 -20.08 22.67 11.48
C SER A 461 -18.56 22.42 11.59
N HIS A 462 -18.10 21.20 11.30
CA HIS A 462 -16.68 20.87 11.31
C HIS A 462 -15.91 21.63 10.20
N LEU A 463 -16.47 21.77 8.98
CA LEU A 463 -15.87 22.57 7.93
C LEU A 463 -15.70 24.04 8.34
N GLN A 464 -16.71 24.61 9.01
CA GLN A 464 -16.60 25.97 9.54
C GLN A 464 -15.54 26.06 10.63
N ALA A 465 -15.44 25.08 11.52
CA ALA A 465 -14.40 25.02 12.54
C ALA A 465 -12.99 24.93 11.92
N VAL A 466 -12.82 24.14 10.83
CA VAL A 466 -11.56 24.04 10.08
C VAL A 466 -11.17 25.40 9.49
N LYS A 467 -12.11 26.12 8.86
CA LYS A 467 -11.88 27.48 8.35
C LYS A 467 -11.48 28.47 9.46
N ASN A 468 -11.96 28.25 10.67
CA ASN A 468 -11.62 29.05 11.85
C ASN A 468 -10.36 28.57 12.57
N GLY A 469 -9.57 27.66 11.97
CA GLY A 469 -8.27 27.23 12.49
C GLY A 469 -8.29 25.95 13.33
N THR A 470 -9.44 25.31 13.56
CA THR A 470 -9.49 24.02 14.27
C THR A 470 -8.97 22.90 13.38
N ARG A 471 -8.20 21.99 13.95
CA ARG A 471 -7.60 20.84 13.24
C ARG A 471 -7.89 19.53 13.98
N ASP A 472 -7.66 18.40 13.29
CA ASP A 472 -7.81 17.03 13.81
C ASP A 472 -9.24 16.71 14.27
N LEU A 473 -10.24 17.27 13.60
CA LEU A 473 -11.64 16.93 13.80
C LEU A 473 -11.96 15.57 13.15
N ARG A 474 -12.87 14.81 13.81
CA ARG A 474 -13.22 13.45 13.36
C ARG A 474 -14.63 13.03 13.77
N PHE A 475 -15.12 11.98 13.06
CA PHE A 475 -16.42 11.33 13.28
C PHE A 475 -16.25 9.95 13.87
#